data_3bc6f0cc07879d702a30870945f710b6
#
_entry.id   3bc6f0cc07879d702a30870945f710b6
#
_cell.length_a   1.000
_cell.length_b   1.000
_cell.length_c   1.000
_cell.angle_alpha   90.00
_cell.angle_beta   90.00
_cell.angle_gamma   90.00
#
_symmetry.space_group_name_H-M   'P 1'
#
loop_
_entity.id
_entity.type
_entity.pdbx_description
1 polymer ?
#
loop_
_entity_poly.entity_id
_entity_poly.type
_entity_poly.pdbx_seq_one_letter_code
_entity_poly.pdbx_strand_id
1 'polypeptide(L)'
;MLILGITHPISSTNAAVLIRDGKIISAVEEERFVRIKQAPRMFPFNAIEWCINNAKINHNDVDVIAIGWDGLHNKEEIFNQFNENQGDERNLFLECISIEKDFLKYLKKRFVHSKIRFVRH
;
A
#
# COMPACT_ATOMS: atom_id res chain seq x y z
N MET A 1 -0.12 -20.77 -1.51
CA MET A 1 0.53 -19.45 -1.45
C MET A 1 -0.44 -18.42 -0.87
N LEU A 2 0.02 -17.64 0.06
CA LEU A 2 -0.77 -16.60 0.74
C LEU A 2 -0.29 -15.23 0.29
N ILE A 3 -1.19 -14.46 -0.31
CA ILE A 3 -0.88 -13.15 -0.89
C ILE A 3 -1.73 -12.08 -0.19
N LEU A 4 -1.07 -11.03 0.29
CA LEU A 4 -1.74 -9.83 0.79
C LEU A 4 -1.72 -8.77 -0.32
N GLY A 5 -2.86 -8.48 -0.91
CA GLY A 5 -3.02 -7.40 -1.87
C GLY A 5 -3.41 -6.12 -1.14
N ILE A 6 -2.74 -5.04 -1.43
CA ILE A 6 -3.01 -3.72 -0.85
C ILE A 6 -2.98 -2.63 -1.90
N THR A 7 -3.79 -1.62 -1.71
CA THR A 7 -3.72 -0.42 -2.54
C THR A 7 -2.50 0.41 -2.13
N HIS A 8 -1.96 1.16 -3.08
CA HIS A 8 -0.87 2.09 -2.78
C HIS A 8 -1.39 3.20 -1.83
N PRO A 9 -0.62 3.59 -0.80
CA PRO A 9 -1.10 4.54 0.21
C PRO A 9 -1.47 5.92 -0.33
N ILE A 10 -0.96 6.31 -1.49
CA ILE A 10 -1.33 7.58 -2.11
C ILE A 10 -2.54 7.47 -3.06
N SER A 11 -3.14 6.29 -3.15
CA SER A 11 -4.36 6.09 -3.93
C SER A 11 -5.54 6.87 -3.37
N SER A 12 -6.54 7.10 -4.21
CA SER A 12 -7.79 7.74 -3.80
C SER A 12 -8.64 6.85 -2.89
N THR A 13 -8.42 5.53 -2.92
CA THR A 13 -9.14 4.55 -2.10
C THR A 13 -8.14 3.57 -1.52
N ASN A 14 -8.25 3.26 -0.24
CA ASN A 14 -7.35 2.33 0.42
C ASN A 14 -8.08 1.11 0.97
N ALA A 15 -7.51 -0.06 0.69
CA ALA A 15 -8.08 -1.36 1.02
C ALA A 15 -7.00 -2.43 1.12
N ALA A 16 -7.35 -3.56 1.72
CA ALA A 16 -6.54 -4.77 1.75
C ALA A 16 -7.38 -5.98 1.41
N VAL A 17 -6.76 -6.97 0.79
CA VAL A 17 -7.35 -8.27 0.47
C VAL A 17 -6.35 -9.37 0.75
N LEU A 18 -6.80 -10.46 1.34
CA LEU A 18 -5.98 -11.64 1.57
C LEU A 18 -6.47 -12.77 0.68
N ILE A 19 -5.55 -13.36 -0.06
CA ILE A 19 -5.81 -14.40 -1.05
C ILE A 19 -5.01 -15.65 -0.70
N ARG A 20 -5.68 -16.79 -0.59
CA ARG A 20 -5.04 -18.08 -0.38
C ARG A 20 -5.33 -18.98 -1.57
N ASP A 21 -4.27 -19.45 -2.24
CA ASP A 21 -4.38 -20.40 -3.37
C ASP A 21 -5.41 -19.96 -4.42
N GLY A 22 -5.39 -18.67 -4.77
CA GLY A 22 -6.26 -18.07 -5.76
C GLY A 22 -7.66 -17.71 -5.27
N LYS A 23 -7.98 -17.92 -3.99
CA LYS A 23 -9.29 -17.60 -3.42
C LYS A 23 -9.19 -16.45 -2.42
N ILE A 24 -10.11 -15.50 -2.51
CA ILE A 24 -10.22 -14.41 -1.54
C ILE A 24 -10.75 -14.99 -0.23
N ILE A 25 -9.99 -14.80 0.85
CA ILE A 25 -10.37 -15.27 2.19
C ILE A 25 -10.77 -14.13 3.14
N SER A 26 -10.30 -12.92 2.89
CA SER A 26 -10.77 -11.71 3.56
C SER A 26 -10.45 -10.48 2.73
N ALA A 27 -11.32 -9.46 2.82
CA ALA A 27 -11.12 -8.19 2.14
C ALA A 27 -11.89 -7.10 2.88
N VAL A 28 -11.29 -5.93 3.01
CA VAL A 28 -11.93 -4.79 3.68
C VAL A 28 -11.30 -3.47 3.23
N GLU A 29 -12.12 -2.43 3.19
CA GLU A 29 -11.68 -1.05 2.94
C GLU A 29 -11.28 -0.36 4.24
N GLU A 30 -10.23 0.47 4.19
CA GLU A 30 -9.73 1.22 5.33
C GLU A 30 -10.77 2.20 5.89
N GLU A 31 -11.65 2.73 5.04
CA GLU A 31 -12.72 3.65 5.47
C GLU A 31 -13.66 3.07 6.53
N ARG A 32 -13.77 1.74 6.61
CA ARG A 32 -14.56 1.04 7.62
C ARG A 32 -14.06 1.31 9.04
N PHE A 33 -12.77 1.58 9.19
CA PHE A 33 -12.11 1.79 10.48
C PHE A 33 -11.91 3.26 10.81
N VAL A 34 -11.45 4.06 9.83
CA VAL A 34 -11.11 5.45 10.05
C VAL A 34 -12.30 6.40 9.89
N ARG A 35 -13.42 5.92 9.35
CA ARG A 35 -14.65 6.71 9.13
C ARG A 35 -14.46 7.93 8.21
N ILE A 36 -13.45 7.89 7.37
CA ILE A 36 -13.20 8.85 6.29
C ILE A 36 -13.47 8.15 4.98
N LYS A 37 -14.39 8.66 4.18
CA LYS A 37 -14.80 8.04 2.92
C LYS A 37 -13.60 7.78 2.02
N GLN A 38 -13.45 6.53 1.55
CA GLN A 38 -12.35 6.04 0.73
C GLN A 38 -10.97 6.05 1.41
N ALA A 39 -10.81 6.71 2.57
CA ALA A 39 -9.54 6.86 3.28
C ALA A 39 -8.37 7.24 2.36
N PRO A 40 -8.46 8.36 1.59
CA PRO A 40 -7.47 8.71 0.59
C PRO A 40 -6.14 9.09 1.24
N ARG A 41 -5.03 8.72 0.60
CA ARG A 41 -3.66 9.03 1.06
C ARG A 41 -3.36 8.56 2.48
N MET A 42 -3.95 7.45 2.87
CA MET A 42 -3.74 6.84 4.19
C MET A 42 -3.13 5.46 4.04
N PHE A 43 -2.33 5.04 5.00
CA PHE A 43 -1.90 3.66 5.07
C PHE A 43 -3.10 2.78 5.43
N PRO A 44 -3.34 1.68 4.72
CA PRO A 44 -4.43 0.77 5.06
C PRO A 44 -4.05 -0.17 6.22
N PHE A 45 -3.53 0.38 7.32
CA PHE A 45 -3.11 -0.38 8.50
C PHE A 45 -4.20 -1.25 9.09
N ASN A 46 -5.34 -0.64 9.33
CA ASN A 46 -6.45 -1.33 9.98
C ASN A 46 -7.02 -2.42 9.08
N ALA A 47 -7.10 -2.15 7.78
CA ALA A 47 -7.54 -3.12 6.78
C ALA A 47 -6.58 -4.32 6.72
N ILE A 48 -5.27 -4.07 6.70
CA ILE A 48 -4.23 -5.10 6.70
C ILE A 48 -4.36 -5.98 7.96
N GLU A 49 -4.34 -5.35 9.13
CA GLU A 49 -4.40 -6.08 10.41
C GLU A 49 -5.71 -6.84 10.55
N TRP A 50 -6.82 -6.25 10.12
CA TRP A 50 -8.10 -6.94 10.13
C TRP A 50 -8.10 -8.20 9.25
N CYS A 51 -7.54 -8.10 8.04
CA CYS A 51 -7.44 -9.27 7.14
C CYS A 51 -6.63 -10.40 7.77
N ILE A 52 -5.49 -10.08 8.38
CA ILE A 52 -4.63 -11.04 9.07
C ILE A 52 -5.37 -11.70 10.24
N ASN A 53 -5.99 -10.90 11.10
CA ASN A 53 -6.70 -11.37 12.28
C ASN A 53 -7.95 -12.18 11.91
N ASN A 54 -8.73 -11.72 10.94
CA ASN A 54 -9.94 -12.41 10.48
C ASN A 54 -9.63 -13.77 9.88
N ALA A 55 -8.52 -13.91 9.19
CA ALA A 55 -8.07 -15.18 8.64
C ALA A 55 -7.38 -16.08 9.67
N LYS A 56 -7.16 -15.61 10.89
CA LYS A 56 -6.47 -16.33 11.97
C LYS A 56 -5.09 -16.83 11.58
N ILE A 57 -4.33 -15.95 10.90
CA ILE A 57 -2.95 -16.22 10.47
C ILE A 57 -1.99 -15.25 11.15
N ASN A 58 -0.70 -15.50 11.00
CA ASN A 58 0.36 -14.61 11.43
C ASN A 58 0.93 -13.84 10.23
N HIS A 59 1.53 -12.69 10.48
CA HIS A 59 2.20 -11.90 9.45
C HIS A 59 3.27 -12.71 8.69
N ASN A 60 3.95 -13.61 9.40
CA ASN A 60 4.99 -14.48 8.82
C ASN A 60 4.44 -15.54 7.85
N ASP A 61 3.14 -15.78 7.86
CA ASP A 61 2.51 -16.74 6.95
C ASP A 61 2.29 -16.15 5.55
N VAL A 62 2.37 -14.83 5.41
CA VAL A 62 2.19 -14.15 4.13
C VAL A 62 3.44 -14.30 3.26
N ASP A 63 3.28 -14.91 2.08
CA ASP A 63 4.37 -15.16 1.16
C ASP A 63 4.72 -13.93 0.31
N VAL A 64 3.69 -13.24 -0.18
CA VAL A 64 3.84 -12.10 -1.07
C VAL A 64 2.92 -10.96 -0.65
N ILE A 65 3.45 -9.75 -0.68
CA ILE A 65 2.65 -8.52 -0.58
C ILE A 65 2.63 -7.89 -1.98
N ALA A 66 1.44 -7.79 -2.56
CA ALA A 66 1.22 -7.17 -3.86
C ALA A 66 0.64 -5.77 -3.67
N ILE A 67 1.38 -4.76 -4.08
CA ILE A 67 0.96 -3.35 -3.98
C ILE A 67 0.42 -2.93 -5.34
N GLY A 68 -0.85 -2.58 -5.39
CA GLY A 68 -1.48 -2.09 -6.61
C GLY A 68 -0.98 -0.69 -6.95
N TRP A 69 -0.56 -0.49 -8.19
CA TRP A 69 -0.04 0.74 -8.74
C TRP A 69 1.44 1.02 -8.41
N ASP A 70 2.19 1.20 -9.45
CA ASP A 70 3.63 1.52 -9.40
C ASP A 70 3.89 2.90 -10.03
N GLY A 71 3.12 3.90 -9.56
CA GLY A 71 3.17 5.26 -10.13
C GLY A 71 4.43 6.04 -9.80
N LEU A 72 5.23 5.55 -8.85
CA LEU A 72 6.45 6.23 -8.42
C LEU A 72 7.74 5.48 -8.81
N HIS A 73 7.68 4.50 -9.70
CA HIS A 73 8.87 3.71 -10.07
C HIS A 73 9.96 4.54 -10.77
N ASN A 74 9.59 5.61 -11.48
CA ASN A 74 10.52 6.53 -12.14
C ASN A 74 10.64 7.86 -11.37
N LYS A 75 10.81 7.80 -10.06
CA LYS A 75 10.80 8.97 -9.16
C LYS A 75 11.73 10.10 -9.59
N GLU A 76 12.98 9.76 -9.94
CA GLU A 76 13.98 10.77 -10.34
C GLU A 76 13.58 11.45 -11.65
N GLU A 77 13.15 10.68 -12.63
CA GLU A 77 12.72 11.20 -13.93
C GLU A 77 11.50 12.10 -13.76
N ILE A 78 10.51 11.70 -13.01
CA ILE A 78 9.32 12.50 -12.73
C ILE A 78 9.70 13.78 -11.99
N PHE A 79 10.55 13.68 -10.98
CA PHE A 79 11.00 14.83 -10.19
C PHE A 79 11.71 15.87 -11.05
N ASN A 80 12.56 15.45 -11.99
CA ASN A 80 13.31 16.31 -12.86
C ASN A 80 12.44 17.06 -13.91
N GLN A 81 11.19 16.60 -14.10
CA GLN A 81 10.23 17.28 -14.98
C GLN A 81 9.59 18.51 -14.34
N PHE A 82 9.65 18.64 -13.01
CA PHE A 82 9.14 19.82 -12.32
C PHE A 82 10.08 21.00 -12.48
N ASN A 83 9.52 22.18 -12.73
CA ASN A 83 10.24 23.43 -12.81
C ASN A 83 9.94 24.32 -11.58
N GLU A 84 10.57 25.50 -11.50
CA GLU A 84 10.40 26.44 -10.39
C GLU A 84 8.96 26.93 -10.21
N ASN A 85 8.18 27.00 -11.30
CA ASN A 85 6.77 27.42 -11.26
C ASN A 85 5.82 26.35 -10.73
N GLN A 86 6.32 25.13 -10.49
CA GLN A 86 5.54 23.98 -10.02
C GLN A 86 5.93 23.60 -8.58
N GLY A 87 6.28 24.58 -7.77
CA GLY A 87 6.76 24.35 -6.39
C GLY A 87 5.78 23.54 -5.52
N ASP A 88 4.48 23.83 -5.59
CA ASP A 88 3.47 23.12 -4.81
C ASP A 88 3.28 21.66 -5.28
N GLU A 89 3.27 21.45 -6.60
CA GLU A 89 3.19 20.11 -7.19
C GLU A 89 4.43 19.28 -6.87
N ARG A 90 5.60 19.91 -6.92
CA ARG A 90 6.87 19.29 -6.56
C ARG A 90 6.89 18.87 -5.09
N ASN A 91 6.41 19.72 -4.19
CA ASN A 91 6.32 19.44 -2.77
C ASN A 91 5.33 18.29 -2.49
N LEU A 92 4.19 18.25 -3.17
CA LEU A 92 3.24 17.17 -3.09
C LEU A 92 3.85 15.83 -3.55
N PHE A 93 4.63 15.87 -4.63
CA PHE A 93 5.32 14.68 -5.13
C PHE A 93 6.36 14.16 -4.12
N LEU A 94 7.14 15.04 -3.50
CA LEU A 94 8.08 14.68 -2.44
C LEU A 94 7.38 14.07 -1.24
N GLU A 95 6.23 14.60 -0.86
CA GLU A 95 5.39 14.05 0.20
C GLU A 95 4.92 12.63 -0.14
N CYS A 96 4.48 12.39 -1.38
CA CYS A 96 4.08 11.07 -1.84
C CYS A 96 5.24 10.06 -1.80
N ILE A 97 6.45 10.47 -2.16
CA ILE A 97 7.65 9.63 -2.06
C ILE A 97 7.93 9.27 -0.59
N SER A 98 7.81 10.24 0.31
CA SER A 98 8.01 10.02 1.74
C SER A 98 6.99 9.05 2.31
N ILE A 99 5.73 9.20 1.95
CA ILE A 99 4.64 8.28 2.35
C ILE A 99 4.92 6.85 1.90
N GLU A 100 5.30 6.68 0.64
CA GLU A 100 5.65 5.35 0.10
C GLU A 100 6.83 4.74 0.86
N LYS A 101 7.85 5.52 1.13
CA LYS A 101 9.04 5.06 1.86
C LYS A 101 8.69 4.58 3.26
N ASP A 102 7.89 5.33 3.99
CA ASP A 102 7.45 4.98 5.34
C ASP A 102 6.57 3.73 5.33
N PHE A 103 5.70 3.62 4.35
CA PHE A 103 4.84 2.45 4.16
C PHE A 103 5.66 1.19 3.88
N LEU A 104 6.63 1.25 2.98
CA LEU A 104 7.53 0.12 2.70
C LEU A 104 8.34 -0.28 3.94
N LYS A 105 8.80 0.69 4.73
CA LYS A 105 9.49 0.44 5.98
C LYS A 105 8.62 -0.32 6.98
N TYR A 106 7.36 0.09 7.12
CA TYR A 106 6.37 -0.62 7.93
C TYR A 106 6.18 -2.06 7.47
N LEU A 107 5.95 -2.26 6.17
CA LEU A 107 5.73 -3.59 5.60
C LEU A 107 6.92 -4.52 5.82
N LYS A 108 8.14 -4.04 5.57
CA LYS A 108 9.37 -4.82 5.76
C LYS A 108 9.60 -5.21 7.21
N LYS A 109 9.23 -4.34 8.14
CA LYS A 109 9.35 -4.60 9.57
C LYS A 109 8.31 -5.59 10.06
N ARG A 110 7.08 -5.49 9.55
CA ARG A 110 5.94 -6.29 10.01
C ARG A 110 5.88 -7.67 9.33
N PHE A 111 6.27 -7.73 8.07
CA PHE A 111 6.20 -8.92 7.21
C PHE A 111 7.61 -9.33 6.76
N VAL A 112 8.43 -9.76 7.71
CA VAL A 112 9.87 -9.98 7.48
C VAL A 112 10.18 -11.09 6.46
N HIS A 113 9.26 -12.04 6.25
CA HIS A 113 9.45 -13.15 5.31
C HIS A 113 8.74 -12.95 3.97
N SER A 114 7.96 -11.89 3.83
CA SER A 114 7.19 -11.67 2.61
C SER A 114 8.01 -10.97 1.53
N LYS A 115 7.77 -11.36 0.27
CA LYS A 115 8.29 -10.63 -0.89
C LYS A 115 7.33 -9.51 -1.24
N ILE A 116 7.85 -8.29 -1.41
CA ILE A 116 7.05 -7.14 -1.81
C ILE A 116 7.15 -6.98 -3.33
N ARG A 117 5.99 -6.84 -3.99
CA ARG A 117 5.87 -6.65 -5.44
C ARG A 117 4.93 -5.50 -5.74
N PHE A 118 5.38 -4.60 -6.61
CA PHE A 118 4.52 -3.58 -7.19
C PHE A 118 3.88 -4.13 -8.46
N VAL A 119 2.58 -3.92 -8.60
CA VAL A 119 1.82 -4.34 -9.78
C VAL A 119 1.69 -3.13 -10.70
N ARG A 120 2.29 -3.22 -11.89
CA ARG A 120 2.20 -2.17 -12.91
C ARG A 120 0.88 -2.27 -13.68
N HIS A 121 0.42 -1.13 -14.10
CA HIS A 121 -0.71 -1.03 -15.03
C HIS A 121 -0.24 -1.13 -16.48
#